data_218701d0186c823f449a0da8a41f58d3
#
_entry.id   218701d0186c823f449a0da8a41f58d3
#
_cell.length_a   1.000
_cell.length_b   1.000
_cell.length_c   1.000
_cell.angle_alpha   90.00
_cell.angle_beta   90.00
_cell.angle_gamma   90.00
#
_symmetry.space_group_name_H-M   'P 1'
#
loop_
_entity.id
_entity.type
_entity.pdbx_description
1 polymer ?
#
loop_
_entity_poly.entity_id
_entity_poly.type
_entity_poly.pdbx_seq_one_letter_code
_entity_poly.pdbx_strand_id
1 'polypeptide(L)'
;MPSAGTIIQEIEKENFTFKNWFPRPGLKEKNTDFVSRLYIGQSYDKNHFDLVKNGWINDHCEICFETLGEEKNEYVETSGYFDGSDWICKTCFEELVLAENLESKLNDIEKFGE
;
A
#
# COMPACT_ATOMS: atom_id res chain seq x y z
N MET A 1 16.14 -1.33 -7.96
CA MET A 1 15.08 -1.44 -6.95
C MET A 1 15.65 -1.90 -5.63
N PRO A 2 15.24 -1.35 -4.49
CA PRO A 2 15.67 -1.88 -3.21
C PRO A 2 15.11 -3.30 -3.00
N SER A 3 15.84 -4.12 -2.26
CA SER A 3 15.36 -5.45 -1.87
C SER A 3 14.25 -5.32 -0.83
N ALA A 4 13.46 -6.37 -0.64
CA ALA A 4 12.45 -6.41 0.42
C ALA A 4 13.07 -6.13 1.80
N GLY A 5 14.29 -6.59 2.04
CA GLY A 5 15.01 -6.31 3.28
C GLY A 5 15.26 -4.84 3.51
N THR A 6 15.64 -4.10 2.47
CA THR A 6 15.85 -2.65 2.55
C THR A 6 14.54 -1.92 2.87
N ILE A 7 13.45 -2.30 2.19
CA ILE A 7 12.13 -1.70 2.44
C ILE A 7 11.72 -1.92 3.90
N ILE A 8 11.86 -3.14 4.41
CA ILE A 8 11.48 -3.48 5.78
C ILE A 8 12.30 -2.69 6.81
N GLN A 9 13.61 -2.52 6.56
CA GLN A 9 14.48 -1.75 7.45
C GLN A 9 14.13 -0.27 7.51
N GLU A 10 13.58 0.29 6.43
CA GLU A 10 13.17 1.69 6.36
C GLU A 10 11.80 1.93 6.98
N ILE A 11 11.04 0.88 7.27
CA ILE A 11 9.70 0.99 7.84
C ILE A 11 9.78 1.36 9.32
N GLU A 12 9.13 2.47 9.67
CA GLU A 12 8.93 2.88 11.06
C GLU A 12 7.59 2.31 11.54
N LYS A 13 7.64 1.12 12.15
CA LYS A 13 6.45 0.37 12.54
C LYS A 13 5.51 1.12 13.50
N GLU A 14 6.03 2.07 14.26
CA GLU A 14 5.23 2.91 15.16
C GLU A 14 4.24 3.79 14.42
N ASN A 15 4.51 4.11 13.16
CA ASN A 15 3.66 4.95 12.33
C ASN A 15 2.51 4.18 11.69
N PHE A 16 2.55 2.85 11.75
CA PHE A 16 1.55 2.00 11.12
C PHE A 16 0.46 1.63 12.13
N THR A 17 -0.79 1.73 11.69
CA THR A 17 -1.96 1.36 12.48
C THR A 17 -2.80 0.36 11.70
N PHE A 18 -3.29 -0.70 12.35
CA PHE A 18 -4.18 -1.66 11.72
C PHE A 18 -5.53 -1.00 11.41
N LYS A 19 -5.94 -1.07 10.15
CA LYS A 19 -7.18 -0.48 9.66
C LYS A 19 -7.84 -1.34 8.60
N ASN A 20 -9.17 -1.25 8.52
CA ASN A 20 -9.88 -1.72 7.35
C ASN A 20 -9.56 -0.80 6.18
N TRP A 21 -9.54 -1.36 4.97
CA TRP A 21 -9.37 -0.55 3.76
C TRP A 21 -10.46 0.51 3.68
N PHE A 22 -10.09 1.68 3.23
CA PHE A 22 -11.03 2.76 2.94
C PHE A 22 -10.62 3.44 1.62
N PRO A 23 -11.60 3.89 0.81
CA PRO A 23 -11.27 4.62 -0.41
C PRO A 23 -10.69 5.99 -0.08
N ARG A 24 -9.82 6.47 -0.98
CA ARG A 24 -9.17 7.77 -0.82
C ARG A 24 -9.49 8.63 -2.04
N PRO A 25 -9.33 9.97 -1.95
CA PRO A 25 -9.52 10.81 -3.13
C PRO A 25 -8.51 10.48 -4.22
N GLY A 26 -8.96 10.51 -5.45
CA GLY A 26 -8.13 10.26 -6.62
C GLY A 26 -8.36 11.29 -7.70
N LEU A 27 -7.42 11.39 -8.63
CA LEU A 27 -7.52 12.27 -9.79
C LEU A 27 -7.86 11.44 -11.03
N LYS A 28 -9.00 11.78 -11.64
CA LYS A 28 -9.51 11.15 -12.85
C LYS A 28 -9.23 12.07 -14.04
N GLU A 29 -8.69 11.54 -15.12
CA GLU A 29 -8.58 12.29 -16.35
C GLU A 29 -9.96 12.59 -16.92
N LYS A 30 -10.19 13.84 -17.33
CA LYS A 30 -11.45 14.24 -17.96
C LYS A 30 -11.68 13.42 -19.22
N ASN A 31 -12.94 13.12 -19.50
CA ASN A 31 -13.36 12.29 -20.64
C ASN A 31 -12.97 10.80 -20.54
N THR A 32 -12.57 10.34 -19.37
CA THR A 32 -12.34 8.93 -19.09
C THR A 32 -13.00 8.56 -17.78
N ASP A 33 -13.15 7.25 -17.53
CA ASP A 33 -13.61 6.72 -16.24
C ASP A 33 -12.41 6.24 -15.39
N PHE A 34 -11.21 6.60 -15.79
CA PHE A 34 -9.98 6.10 -15.22
C PHE A 34 -9.39 7.05 -14.18
N VAL A 35 -9.30 6.61 -12.93
CA VAL A 35 -8.61 7.33 -11.86
C VAL A 35 -7.13 6.97 -11.94
N SER A 36 -6.31 7.89 -12.40
CA SER A 36 -4.92 7.63 -12.72
C SER A 36 -3.94 7.92 -11.58
N ARG A 37 -4.35 8.73 -10.59
CA ARG A 37 -3.46 9.18 -9.52
C ARG A 37 -4.17 9.26 -8.18
N LEU A 38 -3.46 8.92 -7.11
CA LEU A 38 -3.90 9.18 -5.76
C LEU A 38 -3.75 10.69 -5.47
N TYR A 39 -4.79 11.32 -4.90
CA TYR A 39 -4.70 12.71 -4.47
C TYR A 39 -4.19 12.79 -3.03
N ILE A 40 -3.10 13.52 -2.84
CA ILE A 40 -2.45 13.72 -1.53
C ILE A 40 -2.29 15.21 -1.21
N GLY A 41 -3.09 16.07 -1.86
CA GLY A 41 -3.00 17.52 -1.67
C GLY A 41 -2.12 18.22 -2.70
N GLN A 42 -1.57 17.49 -3.67
CA GLN A 42 -0.71 18.10 -4.71
C GLN A 42 -1.54 18.99 -5.64
N SER A 43 -0.86 19.94 -6.26
CA SER A 43 -1.47 20.76 -7.31
C SER A 43 -1.76 19.92 -8.55
N TYR A 44 -2.86 20.19 -9.22
CA TYR A 44 -3.20 19.50 -10.47
C TYR A 44 -3.93 20.45 -11.43
N ASP A 45 -3.89 20.11 -12.71
CA ASP A 45 -4.56 20.89 -13.76
C ASP A 45 -6.06 20.58 -13.77
N LYS A 46 -6.87 21.53 -13.29
CA LYS A 46 -8.33 21.39 -13.22
C LYS A 46 -9.02 21.31 -14.58
N ASN A 47 -8.32 21.68 -15.65
CA ASN A 47 -8.81 21.52 -17.01
C ASN A 47 -8.59 20.11 -17.54
N HIS A 48 -7.72 19.33 -16.91
CA HIS A 48 -7.32 18.00 -17.33
C HIS A 48 -7.84 16.89 -16.41
N PHE A 49 -7.96 17.18 -15.11
CA PHE A 49 -8.33 16.22 -14.10
C PHE A 49 -9.53 16.66 -13.28
N ASP A 50 -10.32 15.69 -12.84
CA ASP A 50 -11.37 15.87 -11.86
C ASP A 50 -10.97 15.17 -10.56
N LEU A 51 -11.21 15.83 -9.44
CA LEU A 51 -11.03 15.21 -8.12
C LEU A 51 -12.25 14.35 -7.82
N VAL A 52 -12.02 13.06 -7.61
CA VAL A 52 -13.05 12.09 -7.24
C VAL A 52 -12.83 11.70 -5.80
N LYS A 53 -13.74 12.06 -4.91
CA LYS A 53 -13.60 11.94 -3.46
C LYS A 53 -13.23 10.52 -2.98
N ASN A 54 -13.83 9.50 -3.54
CA ASN A 54 -13.58 8.10 -3.21
C ASN A 54 -13.11 7.31 -4.44
N GLY A 55 -12.32 7.95 -5.30
CA GLY A 55 -11.93 7.36 -6.57
C GLY A 55 -10.78 6.36 -6.50
N TRP A 56 -9.97 6.44 -5.46
CA TRP A 56 -8.86 5.50 -5.25
C TRP A 56 -9.35 4.31 -4.46
N ILE A 57 -9.74 3.24 -5.15
CA ILE A 57 -10.50 2.12 -4.59
C ILE A 57 -9.68 0.89 -4.22
N ASN A 58 -8.38 0.88 -4.52
CA ASN A 58 -7.48 -0.18 -4.09
C ASN A 58 -6.05 0.33 -3.99
N ASP A 59 -5.21 -0.45 -3.34
CA ASP A 59 -3.78 -0.19 -3.22
C ASP A 59 -3.06 -1.53 -3.10
N HIS A 60 -1.77 -1.51 -2.82
CA HIS A 60 -0.96 -2.72 -2.76
C HIS A 60 -0.07 -2.70 -1.52
N CYS A 61 0.20 -3.88 -0.98
CA CYS A 61 1.21 -4.03 0.05
C CYS A 61 2.58 -3.60 -0.49
N GLU A 62 3.27 -2.74 0.25
CA GLU A 62 4.59 -2.25 -0.14
C GLU A 62 5.67 -3.35 -0.18
N ILE A 63 5.43 -4.48 0.45
CA ILE A 63 6.39 -5.57 0.53
C ILE A 63 6.11 -6.67 -0.50
N CYS A 64 4.89 -7.23 -0.50
CA CYS A 64 4.55 -8.36 -1.36
C CYS A 64 3.65 -8.01 -2.55
N PHE A 65 3.21 -6.76 -2.65
CA PHE A 65 2.30 -6.27 -3.69
C PHE A 65 0.91 -6.90 -3.70
N GLU A 66 0.50 -7.56 -2.62
CA GLU A 66 -0.87 -8.04 -2.50
C GLU A 66 -1.84 -6.87 -2.56
N THR A 67 -2.95 -7.03 -3.28
CA THR A 67 -3.95 -5.96 -3.43
C THR A 67 -4.79 -5.81 -2.17
N LEU A 68 -5.00 -4.57 -1.77
CA LEU A 68 -5.89 -4.17 -0.67
C LEU A 68 -7.05 -3.36 -1.25
N GLY A 69 -8.26 -3.63 -0.84
CA GLY A 69 -9.45 -2.96 -1.37
C GLY A 69 -10.69 -3.17 -0.51
N GLU A 70 -11.85 -2.67 -0.98
CA GLU A 70 -13.09 -2.73 -0.22
C GLU A 70 -13.74 -4.10 -0.18
N GLU A 71 -13.61 -4.89 -1.24
CA GLU A 71 -14.27 -6.19 -1.35
C GLU A 71 -13.25 -7.31 -1.32
N LYS A 72 -13.39 -8.20 -0.34
CA LYS A 72 -12.50 -9.35 -0.21
C LYS A 72 -12.79 -10.39 -1.29
N ASN A 73 -11.73 -10.89 -1.93
CA ASN A 73 -11.77 -12.05 -2.80
C ASN A 73 -10.43 -12.79 -2.72
N GLU A 74 -10.17 -13.75 -3.61
CA GLU A 74 -8.91 -14.52 -3.60
C GLU A 74 -7.65 -13.66 -3.72
N TYR A 75 -7.78 -12.47 -4.30
CA TYR A 75 -6.65 -11.59 -4.64
C TYR A 75 -6.64 -10.27 -3.89
N VAL A 76 -7.65 -10.02 -3.05
CA VAL A 76 -7.82 -8.72 -2.37
C VAL A 76 -8.05 -8.92 -0.87
N GLU A 77 -7.25 -8.25 -0.07
CA GLU A 77 -7.46 -8.14 1.37
C GLU A 77 -8.20 -6.83 1.71
N THR A 78 -9.04 -6.87 2.73
CA THR A 78 -9.86 -5.72 3.12
C THR A 78 -9.31 -4.97 4.33
N SER A 79 -8.17 -5.38 4.85
CA SER A 79 -7.53 -4.74 6.00
C SER A 79 -6.02 -4.92 5.95
N GLY A 80 -5.32 -4.06 6.65
CA GLY A 80 -3.87 -4.09 6.73
C GLY A 80 -3.36 -2.99 7.65
N TYR A 81 -2.08 -2.69 7.56
CA TYR A 81 -1.44 -1.64 8.34
C TYR A 81 -1.16 -0.43 7.46
N PHE A 82 -1.52 0.75 7.94
CA PHE A 82 -1.47 2.00 7.19
C PHE A 82 -0.78 3.09 8.02
N ASP A 83 0.11 3.86 7.37
CA ASP A 83 0.87 4.93 8.02
C ASP A 83 0.40 6.34 7.66
N GLY A 84 -0.70 6.45 6.92
CA GLY A 84 -1.17 7.72 6.36
C GLY A 84 -0.85 7.88 4.88
N SER A 85 0.00 7.05 4.33
CA SER A 85 0.41 7.07 2.92
C SER A 85 0.41 5.67 2.31
N ASP A 86 1.10 4.73 2.95
CA ASP A 86 1.37 3.40 2.41
C ASP A 86 0.68 2.31 3.22
N TRP A 87 0.42 1.18 2.56
CA TRP A 87 -0.19 0.01 3.16
C TRP A 87 0.79 -1.15 3.19
N ILE A 88 0.71 -1.93 4.28
CA ILE A 88 1.40 -3.22 4.40
C ILE A 88 0.35 -4.24 4.80
N CYS A 89 0.28 -5.37 4.10
CA CYS A 89 -0.69 -6.38 4.43
C CYS A 89 -0.40 -6.97 5.82
N LYS A 90 -1.44 -7.51 6.44
CA LYS A 90 -1.35 -8.06 7.80
C LYS A 90 -0.23 -9.09 7.94
N THR A 91 -0.13 -10.01 6.98
CA THR A 91 0.87 -11.07 6.99
C THR A 91 2.30 -10.51 6.98
N CYS A 92 2.58 -9.60 6.04
CA CYS A 92 3.91 -8.99 5.96
C CYS A 92 4.26 -8.20 7.20
N PHE A 93 3.32 -7.42 7.72
CA PHE A 93 3.58 -6.61 8.90
C PHE A 93 3.85 -7.47 10.15
N GLU A 94 2.99 -8.45 10.42
CA GLU A 94 3.12 -9.29 11.60
C GLU A 94 4.30 -10.26 11.52
N GLU A 95 4.57 -10.83 10.36
CA GLU A 95 5.62 -11.83 10.20
C GLU A 95 7.01 -11.23 9.96
N LEU A 96 7.08 -10.06 9.32
CA LEU A 96 8.36 -9.47 8.93
C LEU A 96 8.73 -8.24 9.73
N VAL A 97 7.79 -7.32 9.94
CA VAL A 97 8.09 -6.05 10.60
C VAL A 97 8.14 -6.21 12.13
N LEU A 98 7.23 -7.01 12.70
CA LEU A 98 7.15 -7.23 14.14
C LEU A 98 7.97 -8.43 14.64
N ALA A 99 8.59 -9.19 13.75
CA ALA A 99 9.33 -10.40 14.14
C ALA A 99 10.54 -10.07 15.00
N GLU A 100 10.74 -10.86 16.10
CA GLU A 100 11.89 -10.70 16.99
C GLU A 100 13.20 -11.05 16.28
N ASN A 101 13.16 -12.01 15.36
CA ASN A 101 14.31 -12.45 14.58
C ASN A 101 14.22 -11.94 13.14
N LEU A 102 13.95 -10.66 12.99
CA LEU A 102 13.74 -10.02 11.70
C LEU A 102 14.88 -10.27 10.71
N GLU A 103 16.11 -10.20 11.17
CA GLU A 103 17.29 -10.43 10.33
C GLU A 103 17.28 -11.82 9.68
N SER A 104 16.92 -12.86 10.45
CA SER A 104 16.80 -14.22 9.92
C SER A 104 15.73 -14.32 8.85
N LYS A 105 14.58 -13.68 9.06
CA LYS A 105 13.49 -13.67 8.07
C LYS A 105 13.86 -12.90 6.82
N LEU A 106 14.59 -11.80 6.95
CA LEU A 106 15.08 -11.03 5.81
C LEU A 106 16.05 -11.87 4.97
N ASN A 107 16.92 -12.63 5.60
CA ASN A 107 17.81 -13.54 4.90
C ASN A 107 17.05 -14.59 4.10
N ASP A 108 15.98 -15.15 4.66
CA ASP A 108 15.13 -16.12 3.98
C ASP A 108 14.46 -15.50 2.75
N ILE A 109 13.96 -14.26 2.86
CA ILE A 109 13.35 -13.54 1.74
C ILE A 109 14.38 -13.34 0.62
N GLU A 110 15.57 -12.86 0.95
CA GLU A 110 16.64 -12.62 -0.03
C GLU A 110 17.06 -13.92 -0.72
N LYS A 111 17.07 -15.02 0.02
CA LYS A 111 17.40 -16.34 -0.51
C LYS A 111 16.40 -16.84 -1.54
N PHE A 112 15.11 -16.56 -1.33
CA PHE A 112 14.07 -16.92 -2.28
C PHE A 112 13.92 -15.92 -3.42
N GLY A 113 14.42 -14.70 -3.26
CA GLY A 113 14.34 -13.65 -4.27
C GLY A 113 15.43 -13.71 -5.34
N GLU A 114 16.36 -14.60 -5.19
CA GLU A 114 17.47 -14.76 -6.14
C GLU A 114 17.13 -15.65 -7.34
#